data_dcf29b22b1e35ce805e3dcf8b8173de2
#
_entry.id   dcf29b22b1e35ce805e3dcf8b8173de2
#
_cell.length_a   1.000
_cell.length_b   1.000
_cell.length_c   1.000
_cell.angle_alpha   90.00
_cell.angle_beta   90.00
_cell.angle_gamma   90.00
#
_symmetry.space_group_name_H-M   'P 1'
#
loop_
_entity.id
_entity.type
_entity.pdbx_description
1 polymer ?
#
loop_
_entity_poly.entity_id
_entity_poly.type
_entity_poly.pdbx_seq_one_letter_code
_entity_poly.pdbx_strand_id
1 'polypeptide(L)'
;VGRKSGTHIRHNAFNTAQKSALALTDIPNFTVHDLRRTASTHLNEQGFNSDAIEACLNHTMKGVRGVYNKAKYEKERIEMMQKWSDYIFSVIYEQNLIFFNEAKSNEAV
;
A
#
# COMPACT_ATOMS: atom_id res chain seq x y z
N VAL A 1 -27.16 1.59 2.01
CA VAL A 1 -27.32 3.00 2.37
C VAL A 1 -26.29 3.79 1.56
N GLY A 2 -26.78 4.45 0.51
CA GLY A 2 -25.94 5.24 -0.38
C GLY A 2 -25.20 6.35 0.36
N ARG A 3 -23.91 6.47 0.15
CA ARG A 3 -23.11 7.60 0.62
C ARG A 3 -23.62 8.88 -0.05
N LYS A 4 -23.87 9.91 0.75
CA LYS A 4 -24.04 11.25 0.20
C LYS A 4 -22.73 11.67 -0.47
N SER A 5 -22.79 12.10 -1.73
CA SER A 5 -21.65 12.65 -2.44
C SER A 5 -21.00 13.77 -1.61
N GLY A 6 -19.69 13.74 -1.46
CA GLY A 6 -18.92 14.74 -0.71
C GLY A 6 -18.67 14.47 0.76
N THR A 7 -19.07 13.30 1.29
CA THR A 7 -18.73 12.93 2.67
C THR A 7 -17.43 12.16 2.75
N HIS A 8 -16.56 12.52 3.71
CA HIS A 8 -15.33 11.78 3.97
C HIS A 8 -15.61 10.36 4.47
N ILE A 9 -14.70 9.45 4.18
CA ILE A 9 -14.69 8.11 4.76
C ILE A 9 -14.58 8.24 6.29
N ARG A 10 -15.41 7.53 7.04
CA ARG A 10 -15.30 7.48 8.49
C ARG A 10 -13.92 6.93 8.88
N HIS A 11 -13.30 7.50 9.92
CA HIS A 11 -11.94 7.15 10.33
C HIS A 11 -11.74 5.66 10.66
N ASN A 12 -12.78 4.95 11.08
CA ASN A 12 -12.72 3.52 11.37
C ASN A 12 -13.13 2.61 10.20
N ALA A 13 -13.47 3.17 9.03
CA ALA A 13 -13.91 2.39 7.87
C ALA A 13 -12.82 1.44 7.37
N PHE A 14 -11.56 1.86 7.40
CA PHE A 14 -10.43 1.01 7.03
C PHE A 14 -10.26 -0.17 7.98
N ASN A 15 -10.37 0.04 9.27
CA ASN A 15 -10.28 -1.03 10.26
C ASN A 15 -11.41 -2.05 10.09
N THR A 16 -12.61 -1.58 9.80
CA THR A 16 -13.78 -2.44 9.54
C THR A 16 -13.58 -3.26 8.26
N ALA A 17 -13.14 -2.63 7.17
CA ALA A 17 -12.84 -3.32 5.91
C ALA A 17 -11.73 -4.36 6.08
N GLN A 18 -10.67 -4.04 6.79
CA GLN A 18 -9.58 -4.94 7.10
C GLN A 18 -10.06 -6.18 7.87
N LYS A 19 -10.84 -6.00 8.92
CA LYS A 19 -11.40 -7.11 9.71
C LYS A 19 -12.27 -8.03 8.85
N SER A 20 -13.09 -7.45 7.98
CA SER A 20 -13.91 -8.22 7.04
C SER A 20 -13.08 -9.00 6.04
N ALA A 21 -12.01 -8.41 5.51
CA ALA A 21 -11.09 -9.09 4.59
C ALA A 21 -10.33 -10.23 5.28
N LEU A 22 -9.82 -10.01 6.48
CA LEU A 22 -9.11 -11.03 7.25
C LEU A 22 -9.99 -12.22 7.62
N ALA A 23 -11.28 -12.01 7.87
CA ALA A 23 -12.23 -13.09 8.16
C ALA A 23 -12.41 -14.07 7.00
N LEU A 24 -12.06 -13.67 5.78
CA LEU A 24 -12.14 -14.49 4.56
C LEU A 24 -10.82 -15.20 4.19
N THR A 25 -9.78 -15.03 5.01
CA THR A 25 -8.44 -15.51 4.71
C THR A 25 -7.81 -16.16 5.94
N ASP A 26 -6.79 -17.00 5.71
CA ASP A 26 -5.94 -17.58 6.77
C ASP A 26 -4.72 -16.69 7.09
N ILE A 27 -4.72 -15.45 6.62
CA ILE A 27 -3.65 -14.49 6.88
C ILE A 27 -3.63 -14.12 8.37
N PRO A 28 -2.46 -14.13 9.03
CA PRO A 28 -2.35 -13.65 10.40
C PRO A 28 -2.86 -12.23 10.57
N ASN A 29 -3.45 -11.94 11.71
CA ASN A 29 -3.98 -10.61 11.98
C ASN A 29 -2.89 -9.54 11.84
N PHE A 30 -3.19 -8.48 11.09
CA PHE A 30 -2.33 -7.32 10.91
C PHE A 30 -3.15 -6.03 11.05
N THR A 31 -2.48 -4.94 11.32
CA THR A 31 -3.12 -3.61 11.43
C THR A 31 -2.96 -2.81 10.14
N VAL A 32 -3.81 -1.80 9.96
CA VAL A 32 -3.63 -0.84 8.85
C VAL A 32 -2.25 -0.17 8.91
N HIS A 33 -1.73 0.05 10.11
CA HIS A 33 -0.39 0.60 10.32
C HIS A 33 0.72 -0.34 9.82
N ASP A 34 0.52 -1.65 9.89
CA ASP A 34 1.49 -2.62 9.36
C ASP A 34 1.61 -2.56 7.84
N LEU A 35 0.53 -2.22 7.12
CA LEU A 35 0.59 -1.96 5.67
C LEU A 35 1.53 -0.79 5.35
N ARG A 36 1.45 0.27 6.14
CA ARG A 36 2.32 1.43 6.03
C ARG A 36 3.78 1.07 6.30
N ARG A 37 4.04 0.28 7.34
CA ARG A 37 5.39 -0.23 7.66
C ARG A 37 5.95 -1.09 6.54
N THR A 38 5.14 -1.94 5.95
CA THR A 38 5.53 -2.79 4.82
C THR A 38 5.95 -1.95 3.62
N ALA A 39 5.16 -0.95 3.24
CA ALA A 39 5.51 -0.03 2.16
C ALA A 39 6.83 0.71 2.45
N SER A 40 6.98 1.23 3.66
CA SER A 40 8.21 1.91 4.08
C SER A 40 9.44 1.00 3.98
N THR A 41 9.34 -0.23 4.46
CA THR A 41 10.43 -1.20 4.41
C THR A 41 10.84 -1.50 2.97
N HIS A 42 9.89 -1.86 2.11
CA HIS A 42 10.18 -2.17 0.71
C HIS A 42 10.79 -1.00 -0.06
N LEU A 43 10.29 0.20 0.15
CA LEU A 43 10.81 1.39 -0.51
C LEU A 43 12.24 1.74 -0.05
N ASN A 44 12.54 1.56 1.24
CA ASN A 44 13.90 1.71 1.75
C ASN A 44 14.85 0.65 1.19
N GLU A 45 14.43 -0.60 1.09
CA GLU A 45 15.21 -1.70 0.50
C GLU A 45 15.50 -1.47 -0.98
N GLN A 46 14.61 -0.81 -1.70
CA GLN A 46 14.81 -0.42 -3.09
C GLN A 46 15.73 0.80 -3.27
N GLY A 47 16.22 1.38 -2.18
CA GLY A 47 17.19 2.46 -2.19
C GLY A 47 16.62 3.86 -2.36
N PHE A 48 15.30 4.05 -2.20
CA PHE A 48 14.72 5.38 -2.21
C PHE A 48 15.14 6.19 -0.99
N ASN A 49 15.19 7.50 -1.16
CA ASN A 49 15.53 8.42 -0.09
C ASN A 49 14.51 8.34 1.07
N SER A 50 14.99 8.13 2.29
CA SER A 50 14.15 8.00 3.47
C SER A 50 13.26 9.21 3.73
N ASP A 51 13.75 10.43 3.47
CA ASP A 51 12.95 11.66 3.62
C ASP A 51 11.80 11.72 2.60
N ALA A 52 12.03 11.21 1.38
CA ALA A 52 10.99 11.10 0.35
C ALA A 52 9.93 10.07 0.75
N ILE A 53 10.33 8.94 1.33
CA ILE A 53 9.43 7.92 1.85
C ILE A 53 8.56 8.49 2.97
N GLU A 54 9.16 9.15 3.94
CA GLU A 54 8.43 9.80 5.06
C GLU A 54 7.44 10.86 4.55
N ALA A 55 7.84 11.64 3.54
CA ALA A 55 6.95 12.61 2.91
C ALA A 55 5.76 11.98 2.19
N CYS A 56 5.95 10.83 1.53
CA CYS A 56 4.87 10.05 0.92
C CYS A 56 3.92 9.46 1.95
N LEU A 57 4.44 9.01 3.06
CA LEU A 57 3.65 8.44 4.15
C LEU A 57 3.00 9.51 5.04
N ASN A 58 3.10 10.77 4.64
CA ASN A 58 2.54 11.90 5.37
C ASN A 58 3.03 12.00 6.83
N HIS A 59 4.27 11.59 7.06
CA HIS A 59 4.92 11.88 8.33
C HIS A 59 5.22 13.37 8.42
N THR A 60 4.66 14.01 9.41
CA THR A 60 4.82 15.45 9.62
C THR A 60 6.24 15.74 10.09
N MET A 61 7.11 16.15 9.19
CA MET A 61 8.35 16.80 9.57
C MET A 61 8.03 18.23 10.02
N LYS A 62 8.25 18.53 11.27
CA LYS A 62 7.95 19.84 11.85
C LYS A 62 8.96 20.89 11.36
N GLY A 63 8.49 22.10 11.06
CA GLY A 63 9.30 23.29 10.80
C GLY A 63 9.68 23.50 9.33
N VAL A 64 10.67 24.35 9.10
CA VAL A 64 11.18 24.76 7.77
C VAL A 64 11.64 23.56 6.94
N ARG A 65 12.24 22.55 7.56
CA ARG A 65 12.68 21.31 6.92
C ARG A 65 11.51 20.53 6.30
N GLY A 66 10.35 20.51 6.95
CA GLY A 66 9.16 19.83 6.43
C GLY A 66 8.65 20.47 5.13
N VAL A 67 8.61 21.79 5.03
CA VAL A 67 8.21 22.53 3.84
C VAL A 67 9.20 22.31 2.70
N TYR A 68 10.49 22.43 2.99
CA TYR A 68 11.58 22.23 2.02
C TYR A 68 11.58 20.81 1.44
N ASN A 69 11.46 19.80 2.28
CA ASN A 69 11.45 18.40 1.85
C ASN A 69 10.23 18.08 1.00
N LYS A 70 9.06 18.63 1.31
CA LYS A 70 7.83 18.42 0.55
C LYS A 70 7.97 18.89 -0.91
N ALA A 71 8.57 20.05 -1.14
CA ALA A 71 8.83 20.59 -2.48
C ALA A 71 9.95 19.84 -3.21
N LYS A 72 11.05 19.56 -2.50
CA LYS A 72 12.25 18.96 -3.08
C LYS A 72 12.03 17.53 -3.58
N TYR A 73 11.21 16.74 -2.89
CA TYR A 73 11.04 15.31 -3.20
C TYR A 73 9.79 15.01 -4.04
N GLU A 74 9.11 16.01 -4.60
CA GLU A 74 7.88 15.77 -5.36
C GLU A 74 8.12 14.82 -6.54
N LYS A 75 9.14 15.08 -7.35
CA LYS A 75 9.49 14.24 -8.51
C LYS A 75 9.86 12.81 -8.09
N GLU A 76 10.68 12.67 -7.05
CA GLU A 76 11.06 11.36 -6.50
C GLU A 76 9.87 10.60 -5.93
N ARG A 77 8.93 11.31 -5.31
CA ARG A 77 7.69 10.73 -4.79
C ARG A 77 6.82 10.16 -5.90
N ILE A 78 6.69 10.85 -7.02
CA ILE A 78 5.92 10.37 -8.18
C ILE A 78 6.53 9.07 -8.71
N GLU A 79 7.84 9.03 -8.92
CA GLU A 79 8.55 7.84 -9.37
C GLU A 79 8.42 6.68 -8.37
N MET A 80 8.61 6.96 -7.11
CA MET A 80 8.53 5.99 -6.02
C MET A 80 7.14 5.37 -5.91
N MET A 81 6.08 6.17 -6.00
CA MET A 81 4.71 5.69 -5.95
C MET A 81 4.34 4.87 -7.18
N GLN A 82 4.88 5.21 -8.34
CA GLN A 82 4.71 4.39 -9.55
C GLN A 82 5.37 3.02 -9.38
N LYS A 83 6.61 2.98 -8.93
CA LYS A 83 7.32 1.71 -8.68
C LYS A 83 6.63 0.85 -7.60
N TRP A 84 6.11 1.48 -6.56
CA TRP A 84 5.33 0.78 -5.55
C TRP A 84 4.06 0.16 -6.14
N SER A 85 3.32 0.91 -6.94
CA SER A 85 2.15 0.42 -7.65
C SER A 85 2.47 -0.76 -8.57
N ASP A 86 3.52 -0.65 -9.36
CA ASP A 86 3.97 -1.69 -10.29
C ASP A 86 4.37 -2.97 -9.53
N TYR A 87 5.04 -2.83 -8.39
CA TYR A 87 5.40 -3.95 -7.53
C TYR A 87 4.16 -4.67 -6.98
N ILE A 88 3.21 -3.93 -6.43
CA ILE A 88 1.95 -4.52 -5.94
C ILE A 88 1.22 -5.25 -7.07
N PHE A 89 1.16 -4.64 -8.25
CA PHE A 89 0.53 -5.27 -9.44
C PHE A 89 1.22 -6.55 -9.85
N SER A 90 2.55 -6.58 -9.84
CA SER A 90 3.32 -7.78 -10.19
C SER A 90 3.06 -8.94 -9.21
N VAL A 91 3.02 -8.65 -7.91
CA VAL A 91 2.71 -9.65 -6.88
C VAL A 91 1.31 -10.24 -7.06
N ILE A 92 0.30 -9.41 -7.32
CA ILE A 92 -1.07 -9.85 -7.56
C ILE A 92 -1.15 -10.69 -8.83
N TYR A 93 -0.46 -10.28 -9.89
CA TYR A 93 -0.45 -10.98 -11.17
C TYR A 93 0.22 -12.37 -11.07
N GLU A 94 1.35 -12.45 -10.40
CA GLU A 94 2.05 -13.72 -10.16
C GLU A 94 1.18 -14.71 -9.37
N GLN A 95 0.51 -14.26 -8.33
CA GLN A 95 -0.41 -15.08 -7.55
C GLN A 95 -1.58 -15.59 -8.41
N ASN A 96 -2.15 -14.74 -9.25
CA ASN A 96 -3.22 -15.14 -10.15
C ASN A 96 -2.77 -16.17 -11.20
N LEU A 97 -1.54 -16.06 -11.72
CA LEU A 97 -0.96 -17.03 -12.65
C LEU A 97 -0.76 -18.40 -12.00
N ILE A 98 -0.23 -18.44 -10.77
CA ILE A 98 -0.05 -19.68 -10.02
C ILE A 98 -1.41 -20.36 -9.82
N PHE A 99 -2.38 -19.64 -9.33
CA PHE A 99 -3.75 -20.16 -9.14
C PHE A 99 -4.38 -20.70 -10.43
N PHE A 100 -4.20 -19.98 -11.53
CA PHE A 100 -4.73 -20.37 -12.85
C PHE A 100 -4.07 -21.66 -13.37
N ASN A 101 -2.77 -21.81 -13.15
CA ASN A 101 -2.03 -22.99 -13.58
C ASN A 101 -2.38 -24.21 -12.73
N GLU A 102 -2.56 -24.07 -11.43
CA GLU A 102 -3.02 -25.13 -10.54
C GLU A 102 -4.44 -25.59 -10.88
N ALA A 103 -5.35 -24.66 -11.16
CA ALA A 103 -6.70 -24.98 -11.58
C ALA A 103 -6.73 -25.78 -12.90
N LYS A 104 -5.92 -25.41 -13.89
CA LYS A 104 -5.76 -26.15 -15.15
C LYS A 104 -5.17 -27.53 -14.94
N SER A 105 -4.20 -27.69 -14.05
CA SER A 105 -3.62 -28.99 -13.74
C SER A 105 -4.62 -29.96 -13.11
N ASN A 106 -5.54 -29.43 -12.28
CA ASN A 106 -6.60 -30.21 -11.65
C ASN A 106 -7.71 -30.62 -12.64
N GLU A 107 -7.96 -29.83 -13.68
CA GLU A 107 -8.92 -30.16 -14.74
C GLU A 107 -8.36 -31.17 -15.77
N ALA A 108 -7.06 -31.30 -15.88
CA ALA A 108 -6.38 -32.18 -16.83
C ALA A 108 -6.25 -33.64 -16.38
N VAL A 109 -6.76 -33.97 -15.20
CA VAL A 109 -6.71 -35.34 -14.64
C VAL A 109 -7.98 -36.13 -14.93
#